data_f1af1f2da9bc37aeab6fae4734392811
#
_entry.id   f1af1f2da9bc37aeab6fae4734392811
#
_cell.length_a   1.000
_cell.length_b   1.000
_cell.length_c   1.000
_cell.angle_alpha   90.00
_cell.angle_beta   90.00
_cell.angle_gamma   90.00
#
_symmetry.space_group_name_H-M   'P 1'
#
loop_
_entity.id
_entity.type
_entity.pdbx_description
1 polymer ?
#
loop_
_entity_poly.entity_id
_entity_poly.type
_entity_poly.pdbx_seq_one_letter_code
_entity_poly.pdbx_strand_id
1 'polypeptide(L)'
;QVLSAGELEALRQMQLATVEELPEVSRSDQTQHRLRHLEALRAAGMEPYPLGGSLGSTSAPVLGVKDALRIFSSENIPDSEFIVSGRIRALRNHGGVLFATLIEGGETLQVVIERSLVGERPLSLASCNLDTGDIITVQGSYGASRNDTDSLIATSWHMASKSLHPIPFDSFTDPEARLRRRSTDLLVHPDQMQNLRLRTAVIKALRARLDAEGFLEVETPILHTVHGGASARPFRTYINAYGEDLTLRIAPELYLKRLVVGGSGPVYELGRDFRNEGADATHNPEFTVLEAYRPYADYVQMRELTERLIKDAAQAVFGSVSLPLGRKASSERVVRDVSGPWRVVSVCDALSEALGRRVDVQTDFEELLALAQQHGVRVHEGMGPGAIVEELYGELVEAHTVEPTFYTDFPAETSPLAAPHRSVPGLAERWDLVINGMEMGCAYSELADPLVQRERLTEQSLKAASGDLEAMEVDEDFLYALETGMPPTGGLGLGVD
;
A
#
# COMPACT_ATOMS: atom_id res chain seq x y z
N GLN A 1 -14.77 34.23 6.06
CA GLN A 1 -14.69 35.67 5.80
C GLN A 1 -14.00 35.89 4.46
N VAL A 2 -14.67 36.57 3.53
CA VAL A 2 -14.07 36.95 2.25
C VAL A 2 -13.11 38.09 2.53
N LEU A 3 -11.83 37.89 2.28
CA LEU A 3 -10.79 38.88 2.44
C LEU A 3 -11.07 40.07 1.51
N SER A 4 -10.90 41.30 2.01
CA SER A 4 -10.96 42.50 1.19
C SER A 4 -9.83 42.53 0.14
N ALA A 5 -10.02 43.28 -0.92
CA ALA A 5 -8.97 43.42 -1.96
C ALA A 5 -7.62 43.91 -1.40
N GLY A 6 -7.66 44.74 -0.32
CA GLY A 6 -6.45 45.22 0.38
C GLY A 6 -5.75 44.12 1.18
N GLU A 7 -6.51 43.23 1.83
CA GLU A 7 -5.93 42.10 2.57
C GLU A 7 -5.35 41.01 1.62
N LEU A 8 -5.99 40.82 0.44
CA LEU A 8 -5.45 39.97 -0.61
C LEU A 8 -4.15 40.51 -1.22
N GLU A 9 -4.05 41.83 -1.40
CA GLU A 9 -2.84 42.48 -1.87
C GLU A 9 -1.74 42.45 -0.82
N ALA A 10 -2.06 42.66 0.47
CA ALA A 10 -1.11 42.52 1.56
C ALA A 10 -0.57 41.08 1.70
N LEU A 11 -1.43 40.06 1.53
CA LEU A 11 -1.01 38.66 1.50
C LEU A 11 -0.13 38.33 0.29
N ARG A 12 -0.44 38.87 -0.88
CA ARG A 12 0.42 38.75 -2.08
C ARG A 12 1.78 39.41 -1.86
N GLN A 13 1.82 40.60 -1.29
CA GLN A 13 3.07 41.29 -0.98
C GLN A 13 3.89 40.53 0.08
N MET A 14 3.25 39.94 1.11
CA MET A 14 3.91 39.04 2.07
C MET A 14 4.45 37.76 1.40
N GLN A 15 3.70 37.14 0.48
CA GLN A 15 4.15 35.96 -0.26
C GLN A 15 5.31 36.29 -1.22
N LEU A 16 5.30 37.46 -1.86
CA LEU A 16 6.40 37.92 -2.70
C LEU A 16 7.65 38.23 -1.88
N ALA A 17 7.51 38.88 -0.74
CA ALA A 17 8.62 39.14 0.17
C ALA A 17 9.25 37.84 0.72
N THR A 18 8.45 36.83 1.05
CA THR A 18 8.94 35.52 1.48
C THR A 18 9.63 34.73 0.34
N VAL A 19 9.32 35.00 -0.92
CA VAL A 19 10.01 34.37 -2.07
C VAL A 19 11.35 35.05 -2.36
N GLU A 20 11.50 36.35 -2.13
CA GLU A 20 12.79 37.06 -2.29
C GLU A 20 13.81 36.77 -1.16
N GLU A 21 13.33 36.33 0.02
CA GLU A 21 14.18 35.96 1.16
C GLU A 21 14.30 34.44 1.36
N LEU A 22 14.06 33.62 0.35
CA LEU A 22 14.44 32.20 0.44
C LEU A 22 15.95 32.13 0.67
N PRO A 23 16.43 31.63 1.84
CA PRO A 23 17.85 31.53 2.11
C PRO A 23 18.49 30.77 0.94
N GLU A 24 19.61 31.26 0.44
CA GLU A 24 20.46 30.49 -0.49
C GLU A 24 20.60 29.10 0.10
N VAL A 25 19.96 28.11 -0.54
CA VAL A 25 20.05 26.73 -0.07
C VAL A 25 21.53 26.40 -0.15
N SER A 26 22.19 26.31 1.01
CA SER A 26 23.59 25.90 1.11
C SER A 26 23.73 24.55 0.43
N ARG A 27 24.17 24.59 -0.85
CA ARG A 27 24.37 23.40 -1.65
C ARG A 27 25.68 22.76 -1.23
N SER A 28 25.68 21.45 -1.06
CA SER A 28 26.91 20.71 -0.76
C SER A 28 27.95 20.94 -1.87
N ASP A 29 29.27 20.86 -1.55
CA ASP A 29 30.37 20.99 -2.51
C ASP A 29 30.18 20.02 -3.70
N GLN A 30 29.63 18.82 -3.45
CA GLN A 30 29.33 17.86 -4.51
C GLN A 30 28.22 18.34 -5.45
N THR A 31 27.18 19.01 -4.94
CA THR A 31 26.14 19.61 -5.78
C THR A 31 26.67 20.75 -6.59
N GLN A 32 27.55 21.62 -6.04
CA GLN A 32 28.21 22.72 -6.77
C GLN A 32 29.12 22.19 -7.86
N HIS A 33 29.85 21.10 -7.61
CA HIS A 33 30.66 20.42 -8.61
C HIS A 33 29.84 19.93 -9.79
N ARG A 34 28.72 19.25 -9.51
CA ARG A 34 27.79 18.75 -10.54
C ARG A 34 27.09 19.85 -11.33
N LEU A 35 26.85 21.01 -10.72
CA LEU A 35 26.34 22.18 -11.43
C LEU A 35 27.37 22.72 -12.45
N ARG A 36 28.67 22.74 -12.10
CA ARG A 36 29.71 23.10 -13.06
C ARG A 36 29.76 22.12 -14.24
N HIS A 37 29.61 20.82 -14.00
CA HIS A 37 29.53 19.82 -15.07
C HIS A 37 28.29 20.03 -15.95
N LEU A 38 27.15 20.39 -15.35
CA LEU A 38 25.92 20.74 -16.07
C LEU A 38 26.14 21.91 -17.02
N GLU A 39 26.80 22.98 -16.53
CA GLU A 39 27.12 24.16 -17.33
C GLU A 39 28.11 23.86 -18.48
N ALA A 40 29.12 23.02 -18.20
CA ALA A 40 30.07 22.57 -19.20
C ALA A 40 29.43 21.75 -20.33
N LEU A 41 28.48 20.86 -19.98
CA LEU A 41 27.70 20.11 -20.97
C LEU A 41 26.88 21.05 -21.86
N ARG A 42 26.18 22.03 -21.27
CA ARG A 42 25.41 23.03 -22.01
C ARG A 42 26.32 23.89 -22.94
N ALA A 43 27.47 24.34 -22.44
CA ALA A 43 28.43 25.08 -23.21
C ALA A 43 29.01 24.29 -24.39
N ALA A 44 29.09 22.95 -24.26
CA ALA A 44 29.49 22.05 -25.33
C ALA A 44 28.38 21.75 -26.35
N GLY A 45 27.17 22.30 -26.16
CA GLY A 45 26.00 22.08 -27.02
C GLY A 45 25.22 20.78 -26.72
N MET A 46 25.47 20.13 -25.57
CA MET A 46 24.74 18.95 -25.13
C MET A 46 23.63 19.38 -24.18
N GLU A 47 22.37 19.01 -24.49
CA GLU A 47 21.21 19.25 -23.60
C GLU A 47 21.21 18.24 -22.46
N PRO A 48 21.35 18.67 -21.19
CA PRO A 48 21.40 17.75 -20.06
C PRO A 48 20.05 17.18 -19.68
N TYR A 49 18.95 17.76 -20.13
CA TYR A 49 17.56 17.36 -19.86
C TYR A 49 16.73 17.37 -21.14
N PRO A 50 17.07 16.53 -22.13
CA PRO A 50 16.37 16.52 -23.41
C PRO A 50 14.92 16.09 -23.26
N LEU A 51 14.05 16.54 -24.18
CA LEU A 51 12.69 16.06 -24.27
C LEU A 51 12.65 14.59 -24.74
N GLY A 52 11.68 13.79 -24.27
CA GLY A 52 11.60 12.33 -24.51
C GLY A 52 11.62 11.98 -25.97
N GLY A 53 11.22 12.59 -26.93
CA GLY A 53 11.31 12.25 -28.36
C GLY A 53 12.64 12.57 -29.01
N SER A 54 13.55 13.28 -28.33
CA SER A 54 14.85 13.75 -28.90
C SER A 54 16.03 12.88 -28.50
N LEU A 55 15.82 11.77 -27.81
CA LEU A 55 16.86 10.83 -27.37
C LEU A 55 17.31 9.90 -28.52
N GLY A 56 17.70 10.48 -29.63
CA GLY A 56 18.23 9.77 -30.78
C GLY A 56 17.57 10.21 -32.08
N SER A 57 18.38 10.39 -33.10
CA SER A 57 17.95 10.76 -34.47
C SER A 57 17.44 9.58 -35.29
N THR A 58 17.32 8.39 -34.71
CA THR A 58 16.96 7.15 -35.39
C THR A 58 15.57 6.65 -35.00
N SER A 59 14.93 5.97 -35.94
CA SER A 59 13.65 5.29 -35.73
C SER A 59 13.72 4.06 -34.79
N ALA A 60 14.89 3.76 -34.23
CA ALA A 60 15.09 2.63 -33.33
C ALA A 60 14.56 2.95 -31.91
N PRO A 61 13.88 2.00 -31.26
CA PRO A 61 13.42 2.18 -29.89
C PRO A 61 14.59 2.26 -28.91
N VAL A 62 14.45 3.15 -27.91
CA VAL A 62 15.38 3.22 -26.79
C VAL A 62 15.07 2.05 -25.84
N LEU A 63 16.05 1.19 -25.61
CA LEU A 63 15.96 0.06 -24.69
C LEU A 63 16.38 0.47 -23.29
N GLY A 64 15.72 -0.10 -22.27
CA GLY A 64 16.25 -0.12 -20.91
C GLY A 64 17.39 -1.14 -20.77
N VAL A 65 18.14 -1.06 -19.66
CA VAL A 65 19.24 -2.00 -19.36
C VAL A 65 18.76 -3.44 -19.35
N LYS A 66 17.62 -3.71 -18.73
CA LYS A 66 17.05 -5.06 -18.63
C LYS A 66 16.69 -5.65 -20.00
N ASP A 67 16.10 -4.86 -20.88
CA ASP A 67 15.71 -5.32 -22.20
C ASP A 67 16.94 -5.55 -23.09
N ALA A 68 17.96 -4.69 -22.99
CA ALA A 68 19.24 -4.88 -23.64
C ALA A 68 19.92 -6.20 -23.21
N LEU A 69 19.99 -6.46 -21.90
CA LEU A 69 20.57 -7.68 -21.36
C LEU A 69 19.82 -8.95 -21.84
N ARG A 70 18.49 -8.88 -21.93
CA ARG A 70 17.69 -10.00 -22.48
C ARG A 70 18.08 -10.30 -23.93
N ILE A 71 18.30 -9.27 -24.76
CA ILE A 71 18.74 -9.45 -26.16
C ILE A 71 20.16 -9.99 -26.18
N PHE A 72 21.08 -9.45 -25.36
CA PHE A 72 22.49 -9.86 -25.31
C PHE A 72 22.68 -11.29 -24.78
N SER A 73 21.73 -11.81 -24.01
CA SER A 73 21.74 -13.21 -23.55
C SER A 73 21.08 -14.19 -24.52
N SER A 74 20.60 -13.73 -25.68
CA SER A 74 19.99 -14.60 -26.69
C SER A 74 21.05 -15.29 -27.57
N GLU A 75 20.73 -16.49 -28.11
CA GLU A 75 21.63 -17.22 -29.01
C GLU A 75 21.89 -16.47 -30.33
N ASN A 76 21.00 -15.57 -30.75
CA ASN A 76 21.09 -14.81 -31.99
C ASN A 76 21.02 -13.30 -31.67
N ILE A 77 22.14 -12.72 -31.28
CA ILE A 77 22.23 -11.27 -31.09
C ILE A 77 22.30 -10.62 -32.47
N PRO A 78 21.38 -9.67 -32.80
CA PRO A 78 21.42 -8.97 -34.08
C PRO A 78 22.75 -8.23 -34.27
N ASP A 79 23.35 -8.36 -35.47
CA ASP A 79 24.50 -7.55 -35.87
C ASP A 79 24.02 -6.14 -36.29
N SER A 80 23.58 -5.39 -35.29
CA SER A 80 23.05 -4.02 -35.47
C SER A 80 23.38 -3.17 -34.24
N GLU A 81 23.29 -1.87 -34.43
CA GLU A 81 23.42 -0.95 -33.30
C GLU A 81 22.15 -0.94 -32.44
N PHE A 82 22.33 -0.81 -31.13
CA PHE A 82 21.30 -0.67 -30.13
C PHE A 82 21.37 0.75 -29.52
N ILE A 83 20.22 1.27 -29.14
CA ILE A 83 20.15 2.50 -28.32
C ILE A 83 19.71 2.06 -26.93
N VAL A 84 20.60 2.20 -25.96
CA VAL A 84 20.34 1.81 -24.56
C VAL A 84 20.41 3.03 -23.66
N SER A 85 19.40 3.22 -22.82
CA SER A 85 19.39 4.25 -21.78
C SER A 85 19.47 3.61 -20.40
N GLY A 86 20.26 4.22 -19.50
CA GLY A 86 20.39 3.73 -18.13
C GLY A 86 21.09 4.74 -17.22
N ARG A 87 20.95 4.51 -15.92
CA ARG A 87 21.59 5.35 -14.90
C ARG A 87 23.01 4.88 -14.62
N ILE A 88 23.96 5.79 -14.57
CA ILE A 88 25.36 5.50 -14.26
C ILE A 88 25.51 5.14 -12.77
N ARG A 89 25.90 3.89 -12.48
CA ARG A 89 26.28 3.45 -11.15
C ARG A 89 27.76 3.69 -10.86
N ALA A 90 28.62 3.47 -11.85
CA ALA A 90 30.06 3.60 -11.69
C ALA A 90 30.71 4.09 -12.98
N LEU A 91 31.80 4.84 -12.83
CA LEU A 91 32.66 5.32 -13.91
C LEU A 91 34.11 4.94 -13.63
N ARG A 92 34.82 4.45 -14.67
CA ARG A 92 36.24 4.13 -14.58
C ARG A 92 36.93 4.70 -15.84
N ASN A 93 37.80 5.71 -15.67
CA ASN A 93 38.52 6.39 -16.76
C ASN A 93 39.95 5.83 -16.84
N HIS A 94 40.33 5.35 -18.03
CA HIS A 94 41.65 4.85 -18.37
C HIS A 94 42.32 5.64 -19.51
N GLY A 95 42.05 6.94 -19.57
CA GLY A 95 42.64 7.87 -20.54
C GLY A 95 42.02 7.78 -21.95
N GLY A 96 42.24 6.69 -22.66
CA GLY A 96 41.67 6.49 -24.02
C GLY A 96 40.32 5.81 -24.04
N VAL A 97 39.86 5.30 -22.88
CA VAL A 97 38.64 4.55 -22.72
C VAL A 97 37.94 4.92 -21.40
N LEU A 98 36.65 5.18 -21.43
CA LEU A 98 35.77 5.33 -20.27
C LEU A 98 34.84 4.16 -20.18
N PHE A 99 34.87 3.46 -19.06
CA PHE A 99 33.87 2.42 -18.70
C PHE A 99 32.78 3.03 -17.83
N ALA A 100 31.54 2.92 -18.27
CA ALA A 100 30.37 3.26 -17.48
C ALA A 100 29.58 2.00 -17.17
N THR A 101 29.21 1.81 -15.91
CA THR A 101 28.25 0.76 -15.53
C THR A 101 26.89 1.39 -15.44
N LEU A 102 25.97 1.03 -16.33
CA LEU A 102 24.56 1.44 -16.27
C LEU A 102 23.78 0.48 -15.40
N ILE A 103 22.81 1.00 -14.65
CA ILE A 103 21.94 0.22 -13.77
C ILE A 103 20.47 0.54 -14.04
N GLU A 104 19.61 -0.48 -13.99
CA GLU A 104 18.16 -0.38 -13.98
C GLU A 104 17.56 -1.58 -13.25
N GLY A 105 16.76 -1.32 -12.19
CA GLY A 105 16.05 -2.37 -11.46
C GLY A 105 16.93 -3.46 -10.84
N GLY A 106 18.20 -3.11 -10.53
CA GLY A 106 19.19 -4.06 -9.98
C GLY A 106 20.08 -4.72 -11.04
N GLU A 107 19.67 -4.74 -12.30
CA GLU A 107 20.48 -5.25 -13.42
C GLU A 107 21.52 -4.21 -13.85
N THR A 108 22.69 -4.69 -14.28
CA THR A 108 23.79 -3.80 -14.70
C THR A 108 24.32 -4.17 -16.06
N LEU A 109 24.60 -3.15 -16.88
CA LEU A 109 25.23 -3.29 -18.20
C LEU A 109 26.50 -2.44 -18.26
N GLN A 110 27.62 -3.04 -18.69
CA GLN A 110 28.82 -2.29 -18.96
C GLN A 110 28.73 -1.59 -20.32
N VAL A 111 29.09 -0.33 -20.35
CA VAL A 111 29.27 0.48 -21.57
C VAL A 111 30.74 0.86 -21.71
N VAL A 112 31.27 0.71 -22.91
CA VAL A 112 32.65 1.07 -23.26
C VAL A 112 32.61 2.25 -24.23
N ILE A 113 33.13 3.41 -23.79
CA ILE A 113 33.24 4.63 -24.61
C ILE A 113 34.72 4.80 -24.96
N GLU A 114 35.09 4.42 -26.18
CA GLU A 114 36.49 4.41 -26.65
C GLU A 114 36.78 5.55 -27.62
N ARG A 115 37.93 6.21 -27.46
CA ARG A 115 38.38 7.32 -28.29
C ARG A 115 38.37 7.00 -29.78
N SER A 116 38.75 5.77 -30.13
CA SER A 116 38.82 5.30 -31.53
C SER A 116 37.45 5.29 -32.23
N LEU A 117 36.36 5.15 -31.46
CA LEU A 117 34.99 5.03 -31.96
C LEU A 117 34.22 6.35 -31.83
N VAL A 118 34.22 6.96 -30.64
CA VAL A 118 33.43 8.17 -30.40
C VAL A 118 34.16 9.46 -30.73
N GLY A 119 35.52 9.43 -30.89
CA GLY A 119 36.37 10.57 -31.07
C GLY A 119 36.87 11.25 -29.79
N GLU A 120 37.85 12.14 -29.89
CA GLU A 120 38.54 12.80 -28.76
C GLU A 120 37.57 13.68 -27.94
N ARG A 121 36.82 14.57 -28.64
CA ARG A 121 35.92 15.53 -27.97
C ARG A 121 34.77 14.89 -27.18
N PRO A 122 34.02 13.91 -27.73
CA PRO A 122 32.97 13.22 -26.96
C PRO A 122 33.52 12.43 -25.79
N LEU A 123 34.69 11.75 -25.93
CA LEU A 123 35.32 11.05 -24.81
C LEU A 123 35.75 12.01 -23.70
N SER A 124 36.40 13.12 -24.04
CA SER A 124 36.81 14.13 -23.07
C SER A 124 35.62 14.74 -22.36
N LEU A 125 34.54 15.04 -23.08
CA LEU A 125 33.31 15.57 -22.50
C LEU A 125 32.68 14.58 -21.51
N ALA A 126 32.63 13.30 -21.86
CA ALA A 126 32.13 12.23 -20.97
C ALA A 126 33.02 12.09 -19.72
N SER A 127 34.33 12.01 -19.92
CA SER A 127 35.28 11.75 -18.82
C SER A 127 35.37 12.89 -17.81
N CYS A 128 35.08 14.12 -18.22
CA CYS A 128 35.17 15.31 -17.36
C CYS A 128 33.83 15.70 -16.70
N ASN A 129 32.69 15.34 -17.29
CA ASN A 129 31.41 15.92 -16.89
C ASN A 129 30.31 14.91 -16.56
N LEU A 130 30.53 13.60 -16.79
CA LEU A 130 29.61 12.57 -16.31
C LEU A 130 29.89 12.26 -14.84
N ASP A 131 28.79 12.10 -14.09
CA ASP A 131 28.83 11.74 -12.70
C ASP A 131 28.01 10.44 -12.46
N THR A 132 28.34 9.75 -11.38
CA THR A 132 27.48 8.66 -10.89
C THR A 132 26.09 9.20 -10.56
N GLY A 133 25.06 8.52 -11.02
CA GLY A 133 23.68 8.97 -10.89
C GLY A 133 23.13 9.64 -12.16
N ASP A 134 23.96 10.12 -13.09
CA ASP A 134 23.49 10.61 -14.39
C ASP A 134 22.78 9.51 -15.17
N ILE A 135 21.82 9.89 -15.98
CA ILE A 135 21.20 9.00 -16.97
C ILE A 135 21.74 9.39 -18.34
N ILE A 136 22.28 8.42 -19.05
CA ILE A 136 22.77 8.59 -20.41
C ILE A 136 22.06 7.62 -21.36
N THR A 137 21.98 8.04 -22.62
CA THR A 137 21.59 7.20 -23.75
C THR A 137 22.82 6.93 -24.58
N VAL A 138 23.07 5.68 -24.88
CA VAL A 138 24.26 5.22 -25.63
C VAL A 138 23.79 4.45 -26.85
N GLN A 139 24.28 4.82 -28.00
CA GLN A 139 24.18 4.06 -29.25
C GLN A 139 25.45 3.25 -29.45
N GLY A 140 25.33 1.99 -29.81
CA GLY A 140 26.47 1.13 -30.00
C GLY A 140 26.09 -0.30 -30.33
N SER A 141 27.10 -1.14 -30.51
CA SER A 141 26.92 -2.57 -30.80
C SER A 141 27.28 -3.43 -29.60
N TYR A 142 26.65 -4.62 -29.51
CA TYR A 142 27.08 -5.63 -28.54
C TYR A 142 28.52 -6.08 -28.85
N GLY A 143 29.30 -6.26 -27.80
CA GLY A 143 30.68 -6.74 -27.90
C GLY A 143 31.26 -7.11 -26.55
N ALA A 144 32.38 -7.80 -26.53
CA ALA A 144 33.12 -8.09 -25.32
C ALA A 144 34.21 -7.02 -25.09
N SER A 145 34.38 -6.59 -23.84
CA SER A 145 35.52 -5.78 -23.42
C SER A 145 36.80 -6.64 -23.46
N ARG A 146 37.97 -6.02 -23.31
CA ARG A 146 39.28 -6.73 -23.31
C ARG A 146 39.37 -7.82 -22.22
N ASN A 147 38.52 -7.76 -21.19
CA ASN A 147 38.46 -8.74 -20.11
C ASN A 147 37.26 -9.73 -20.29
N ASP A 148 36.79 -9.89 -21.49
CA ASP A 148 35.72 -10.82 -21.85
C ASP A 148 34.38 -10.54 -21.13
N THR A 149 34.15 -9.28 -20.78
CA THR A 149 32.88 -8.84 -20.16
C THR A 149 31.94 -8.34 -21.27
N ASP A 150 30.74 -8.92 -21.32
CA ASP A 150 29.67 -8.47 -22.21
C ASP A 150 29.37 -6.99 -22.03
N SER A 151 29.40 -6.24 -23.11
CA SER A 151 29.38 -4.78 -23.07
C SER A 151 28.64 -4.19 -24.26
N LEU A 152 28.10 -3.00 -24.09
CA LEU A 152 27.69 -2.13 -25.19
C LEU A 152 28.90 -1.26 -25.59
N ILE A 153 29.43 -1.47 -26.80
CA ILE A 153 30.55 -0.69 -27.35
C ILE A 153 29.97 0.55 -28.02
N ALA A 154 30.17 1.69 -27.40
CA ALA A 154 29.56 2.96 -27.82
C ALA A 154 30.11 3.50 -29.10
N THR A 155 29.26 3.87 -30.06
CA THR A 155 29.55 4.71 -31.22
C THR A 155 29.15 6.18 -30.97
N SER A 156 28.17 6.41 -30.10
CA SER A 156 27.80 7.75 -29.61
C SER A 156 27.15 7.68 -28.23
N TRP A 157 27.09 8.82 -27.55
CA TRP A 157 26.36 8.95 -26.28
C TRP A 157 25.76 10.35 -26.14
N HIS A 158 24.67 10.44 -25.38
CA HIS A 158 23.95 11.66 -25.07
C HIS A 158 23.47 11.67 -23.61
N MET A 159 23.30 12.86 -23.04
CA MET A 159 22.62 12.99 -21.76
C MET A 159 21.13 12.67 -21.92
N ALA A 160 20.58 11.98 -20.95
CA ALA A 160 19.14 11.84 -20.77
C ALA A 160 18.67 12.58 -19.51
N SER A 161 19.51 12.62 -18.46
CA SER A 161 19.25 13.44 -17.27
C SER A 161 20.50 13.62 -16.42
N LYS A 162 20.84 14.85 -16.09
CA LYS A 162 21.93 15.17 -15.15
C LYS A 162 21.48 15.03 -13.71
N SER A 163 22.20 14.25 -12.93
CA SER A 163 21.98 14.11 -11.49
C SER A 163 22.72 15.20 -10.72
N LEU A 164 21.99 16.03 -9.98
CA LEU A 164 22.60 17.10 -9.17
C LEU A 164 22.92 16.65 -7.74
N HIS A 165 22.38 15.53 -7.29
CA HIS A 165 22.68 14.94 -6.00
C HIS A 165 23.40 13.61 -6.16
N PRO A 166 24.43 13.32 -5.34
CA PRO A 166 25.05 12.00 -5.31
C PRO A 166 24.05 10.95 -4.83
N ILE A 167 24.04 9.80 -5.50
CA ILE A 167 23.22 8.66 -5.06
C ILE A 167 24.08 7.76 -4.17
N PRO A 168 23.67 7.51 -2.91
CA PRO A 168 24.44 6.71 -1.96
C PRO A 168 24.20 5.20 -2.20
N PHE A 169 24.64 4.66 -3.34
CA PHE A 169 24.37 3.29 -3.75
C PHE A 169 24.78 2.21 -2.72
N ASP A 170 25.79 2.48 -1.90
CA ASP A 170 26.34 1.49 -0.98
C ASP A 170 26.16 1.87 0.51
N SER A 171 25.48 2.98 0.82
CA SER A 171 25.41 3.51 2.19
C SER A 171 24.06 4.04 2.66
N PHE A 172 22.98 3.77 1.90
CA PHE A 172 21.65 4.28 2.23
C PHE A 172 20.87 3.29 3.09
N THR A 173 21.22 3.22 4.39
CA THR A 173 20.71 2.19 5.33
C THR A 173 19.76 2.73 6.40
N ASP A 174 19.77 4.05 6.67
CA ASP A 174 18.91 4.63 7.69
C ASP A 174 17.43 4.51 7.35
N PRO A 175 16.58 3.84 8.19
CA PRO A 175 15.18 3.55 7.87
C PRO A 175 14.35 4.82 7.66
N GLU A 176 14.56 5.86 8.45
CA GLU A 176 13.81 7.12 8.31
C GLU A 176 14.16 7.86 7.02
N ALA A 177 15.45 7.93 6.67
CA ALA A 177 15.90 8.53 5.42
C ALA A 177 15.36 7.77 4.20
N ARG A 178 15.27 6.43 4.27
CA ARG A 178 14.70 5.57 3.24
C ARG A 178 13.21 5.87 3.02
N LEU A 179 12.44 6.03 4.08
CA LEU A 179 11.03 6.41 3.98
C LEU A 179 10.85 7.81 3.41
N ARG A 180 11.61 8.81 3.91
CA ARG A 180 11.51 10.21 3.46
C ARG A 180 11.99 10.41 2.01
N ARG A 181 12.96 9.62 1.55
CA ARG A 181 13.53 9.69 0.21
C ARG A 181 13.25 8.43 -0.58
N ARG A 182 11.97 8.10 -0.72
CA ARG A 182 11.51 6.86 -1.36
C ARG A 182 12.07 6.65 -2.76
N SER A 183 12.25 7.70 -3.56
CA SER A 183 12.87 7.61 -4.89
C SER A 183 14.32 7.11 -4.82
N THR A 184 15.10 7.59 -3.85
CA THR A 184 16.48 7.12 -3.61
C THR A 184 16.48 5.68 -3.09
N ASP A 185 15.58 5.35 -2.18
CA ASP A 185 15.41 3.99 -1.66
C ASP A 185 15.14 2.97 -2.77
N LEU A 186 14.22 3.28 -3.69
CA LEU A 186 13.91 2.42 -4.84
C LEU A 186 15.08 2.26 -5.82
N LEU A 187 15.96 3.28 -5.94
CA LEU A 187 17.16 3.21 -6.78
C LEU A 187 18.27 2.34 -6.16
N VAL A 188 18.40 2.40 -4.84
CA VAL A 188 19.50 1.76 -4.10
C VAL A 188 19.14 0.35 -3.70
N HIS A 189 17.86 0.09 -3.40
CA HIS A 189 17.35 -1.20 -2.95
C HIS A 189 16.34 -1.77 -3.97
N PRO A 190 16.78 -2.56 -4.94
CA PRO A 190 15.92 -3.14 -5.99
C PRO A 190 14.80 -4.04 -5.45
N ASP A 191 15.00 -4.67 -4.29
CA ASP A 191 14.01 -5.46 -3.56
C ASP A 191 12.75 -4.63 -3.21
N GLN A 192 12.90 -3.34 -2.94
CA GLN A 192 11.77 -2.46 -2.69
C GLN A 192 10.88 -2.26 -3.93
N MET A 193 11.47 -2.29 -5.12
CA MET A 193 10.70 -2.29 -6.37
C MET A 193 9.94 -3.61 -6.55
N GLN A 194 10.50 -4.72 -6.08
CA GLN A 194 9.82 -6.02 -6.08
C GLN A 194 8.55 -5.98 -5.22
N ASN A 195 8.58 -5.35 -4.05
CA ASN A 195 7.39 -5.19 -3.19
C ASN A 195 6.24 -4.46 -3.91
N LEU A 196 6.56 -3.42 -4.70
CA LEU A 196 5.54 -2.74 -5.53
C LEU A 196 4.94 -3.67 -6.58
N ARG A 197 5.76 -4.54 -7.20
CA ARG A 197 5.28 -5.53 -8.18
C ARG A 197 4.42 -6.59 -7.54
N LEU A 198 4.82 -7.09 -6.36
CA LEU A 198 4.04 -8.05 -5.57
C LEU A 198 2.67 -7.48 -5.21
N ARG A 199 2.63 -6.25 -4.68
CA ARG A 199 1.36 -5.56 -4.40
C ARG A 199 0.46 -5.47 -5.64
N THR A 200 1.03 -5.09 -6.79
CA THR A 200 0.27 -5.03 -8.04
C THR A 200 -0.27 -6.40 -8.46
N ALA A 201 0.50 -7.47 -8.28
CA ALA A 201 0.07 -8.84 -8.59
C ALA A 201 -1.08 -9.29 -7.68
N VAL A 202 -0.99 -9.01 -6.37
CA VAL A 202 -2.07 -9.27 -5.40
C VAL A 202 -3.36 -8.56 -5.83
N ILE A 203 -3.32 -7.25 -6.04
CA ILE A 203 -4.50 -6.46 -6.43
C ILE A 203 -5.15 -7.01 -7.72
N LYS A 204 -4.34 -7.37 -8.72
CA LYS A 204 -4.85 -7.96 -9.96
C LYS A 204 -5.53 -9.31 -9.73
N ALA A 205 -4.98 -10.15 -8.84
CA ALA A 205 -5.56 -11.46 -8.53
C ALA A 205 -6.90 -11.30 -7.78
N LEU A 206 -6.98 -10.37 -6.81
CA LEU A 206 -8.21 -10.08 -6.09
C LEU A 206 -9.32 -9.62 -7.05
N ARG A 207 -9.04 -8.66 -7.93
CA ARG A 207 -10.00 -8.20 -8.95
C ARG A 207 -10.45 -9.34 -9.88
N ALA A 208 -9.50 -10.10 -10.40
CA ALA A 208 -9.81 -11.20 -11.32
C ALA A 208 -10.72 -12.26 -10.68
N ARG A 209 -10.55 -12.55 -9.39
CA ARG A 209 -11.43 -13.47 -8.66
C ARG A 209 -12.83 -12.88 -8.48
N LEU A 210 -12.94 -11.63 -8.06
CA LEU A 210 -14.23 -10.97 -7.85
C LEU A 210 -15.01 -10.82 -9.14
N ASP A 211 -14.35 -10.45 -10.25
CA ASP A 211 -14.95 -10.41 -11.59
C ASP A 211 -15.49 -11.78 -12.01
N ALA A 212 -14.69 -12.84 -11.80
CA ALA A 212 -15.10 -14.23 -12.09
C ALA A 212 -16.27 -14.72 -11.23
N GLU A 213 -16.43 -14.18 -10.02
CA GLU A 213 -17.53 -14.45 -9.09
C GLU A 213 -18.76 -13.54 -9.36
N GLY A 214 -18.69 -12.66 -10.35
CA GLY A 214 -19.80 -11.81 -10.79
C GLY A 214 -20.03 -10.56 -9.94
N PHE A 215 -19.02 -10.08 -9.21
CA PHE A 215 -19.09 -8.80 -8.50
C PHE A 215 -18.89 -7.64 -9.45
N LEU A 216 -19.59 -6.53 -9.20
CA LEU A 216 -19.42 -5.25 -9.87
C LEU A 216 -18.43 -4.39 -9.07
N GLU A 217 -17.33 -3.95 -9.67
CA GLU A 217 -16.44 -2.94 -9.05
C GLU A 217 -17.11 -1.56 -9.10
N VAL A 218 -17.15 -0.88 -7.98
CA VAL A 218 -17.75 0.45 -7.84
C VAL A 218 -16.83 1.40 -7.10
N GLU A 219 -17.09 2.69 -7.20
CA GLU A 219 -16.45 3.75 -6.40
C GLU A 219 -17.54 4.50 -5.64
N THR A 220 -17.39 4.62 -4.33
CA THR A 220 -18.28 5.37 -3.46
C THR A 220 -17.60 6.65 -2.95
N PRO A 221 -18.35 7.63 -2.40
CA PRO A 221 -17.76 8.87 -1.92
C PRO A 221 -16.69 8.66 -0.85
N ILE A 222 -15.60 9.44 -0.95
CA ILE A 222 -14.57 9.54 0.10
C ILE A 222 -14.95 10.61 1.14
N LEU A 223 -15.67 11.65 0.71
CA LEU A 223 -16.14 12.72 1.59
C LEU A 223 -17.52 12.37 2.11
N HIS A 224 -17.66 12.27 3.43
CA HIS A 224 -18.90 11.92 4.10
C HIS A 224 -19.40 13.07 4.96
N THR A 225 -20.71 13.23 5.05
CA THR A 225 -21.37 14.15 6.00
C THR A 225 -21.46 13.53 7.40
N VAL A 226 -21.67 12.21 7.47
CA VAL A 226 -21.69 11.41 8.69
C VAL A 226 -20.69 10.27 8.53
N HIS A 227 -19.79 10.07 9.48
CA HIS A 227 -18.88 8.94 9.46
C HIS A 227 -19.54 7.68 10.03
N GLY A 228 -19.17 6.53 9.49
CA GLY A 228 -19.72 5.23 9.93
C GLY A 228 -19.17 4.06 9.12
N GLY A 229 -19.64 2.86 9.43
CA GLY A 229 -19.17 1.61 8.80
C GLY A 229 -18.00 0.95 9.54
N ALA A 230 -17.41 1.62 10.53
CA ALA A 230 -16.37 1.07 11.40
C ALA A 230 -16.33 1.85 12.71
N SER A 231 -15.62 1.32 13.71
CA SER A 231 -15.25 2.07 14.91
C SER A 231 -13.86 2.63 14.69
N ALA A 232 -13.77 3.91 14.32
CA ALA A 232 -12.50 4.59 14.07
C ALA A 232 -12.67 6.12 14.08
N ARG A 233 -11.63 6.83 14.47
CA ARG A 233 -11.62 8.29 14.49
C ARG A 233 -11.45 8.86 13.09
N PRO A 234 -12.38 9.71 12.57
CA PRO A 234 -12.27 10.27 11.23
C PRO A 234 -11.30 11.46 11.15
N PHE A 235 -10.74 11.71 9.97
CA PHE A 235 -10.18 13.00 9.59
C PHE A 235 -11.32 13.97 9.23
N ARG A 236 -11.25 15.21 9.70
CA ARG A 236 -12.23 16.27 9.41
C ARG A 236 -11.69 17.20 8.34
N THR A 237 -12.57 17.67 7.47
CA THR A 237 -12.29 18.66 6.42
C THR A 237 -13.48 19.60 6.24
N TYR A 238 -13.37 20.55 5.29
CA TYR A 238 -14.39 21.56 5.07
C TYR A 238 -14.61 21.79 3.57
N ILE A 239 -15.86 21.81 3.13
CA ILE A 239 -16.22 22.11 1.74
C ILE A 239 -16.63 23.57 1.58
N ASN A 240 -15.80 24.36 0.91
CA ASN A 240 -16.03 25.80 0.71
C ASN A 240 -17.31 26.11 -0.06
N ALA A 241 -17.67 25.24 -1.04
CA ALA A 241 -18.80 25.49 -1.91
C ALA A 241 -20.14 25.49 -1.16
N TYR A 242 -20.28 24.69 -0.11
CA TYR A 242 -21.50 24.57 0.69
C TYR A 242 -21.35 25.16 2.08
N GLY A 243 -20.14 25.46 2.53
CA GLY A 243 -19.88 26.01 3.87
C GLY A 243 -20.11 24.99 4.98
N GLU A 244 -19.78 23.73 4.75
CA GLU A 244 -20.08 22.60 5.63
C GLU A 244 -18.82 21.82 6.01
N ASP A 245 -18.82 21.25 7.21
CA ASP A 245 -17.81 20.32 7.66
C ASP A 245 -18.10 18.92 7.08
N LEU A 246 -17.05 18.24 6.64
CA LEU A 246 -17.09 16.87 6.16
C LEU A 246 -16.04 16.03 6.87
N THR A 247 -16.16 14.72 6.73
CA THR A 247 -15.14 13.76 7.15
C THR A 247 -14.60 12.99 5.95
N LEU A 248 -13.35 12.55 6.03
CA LEU A 248 -12.87 11.47 5.16
C LEU A 248 -13.44 10.15 5.66
N ARG A 249 -13.84 9.28 4.75
CA ARG A 249 -14.43 7.98 5.09
C ARG A 249 -13.46 7.11 5.89
N ILE A 250 -14.00 6.39 6.85
CA ILE A 250 -13.30 5.36 7.63
C ILE A 250 -13.57 3.95 7.11
N ALA A 251 -14.63 3.79 6.31
CA ALA A 251 -15.06 2.59 5.59
C ALA A 251 -16.05 2.94 4.47
N PRO A 252 -16.12 2.21 3.36
CA PRO A 252 -17.15 2.37 2.32
C PRO A 252 -18.45 1.61 2.62
N GLU A 253 -18.53 0.83 3.68
CA GLU A 253 -19.57 -0.12 4.06
C GLU A 253 -20.99 0.41 3.87
N LEU A 254 -21.33 1.56 4.50
CA LEU A 254 -22.70 2.08 4.47
C LEU A 254 -23.16 2.46 3.07
N TYR A 255 -22.24 2.94 2.22
CA TYR A 255 -22.53 3.25 0.81
C TYR A 255 -22.68 2.00 -0.04
N LEU A 256 -21.84 0.97 0.18
CA LEU A 256 -21.95 -0.31 -0.53
C LEU A 256 -23.26 -1.03 -0.18
N LYS A 257 -23.68 -1.01 1.09
CA LYS A 257 -24.99 -1.52 1.51
C LYS A 257 -26.16 -0.77 0.85
N ARG A 258 -26.06 0.56 0.68
CA ARG A 258 -27.07 1.34 -0.07
C ARG A 258 -27.17 0.91 -1.54
N LEU A 259 -26.04 0.56 -2.19
CA LEU A 259 -26.06 -0.01 -3.54
C LEU A 259 -26.75 -1.36 -3.59
N VAL A 260 -26.51 -2.22 -2.61
CA VAL A 260 -27.20 -3.51 -2.47
C VAL A 260 -28.71 -3.32 -2.32
N VAL A 261 -29.16 -2.38 -1.47
CA VAL A 261 -30.60 -1.98 -1.38
C VAL A 261 -31.12 -1.51 -2.73
N GLY A 262 -30.32 -0.76 -3.48
CA GLY A 262 -30.65 -0.28 -4.84
C GLY A 262 -30.69 -1.37 -5.91
N GLY A 263 -30.39 -2.62 -5.58
CA GLY A 263 -30.46 -3.76 -6.50
C GLY A 263 -29.24 -3.94 -7.39
N SER A 264 -28.07 -3.47 -6.97
CA SER A 264 -26.81 -3.61 -7.75
C SER A 264 -26.38 -5.04 -7.99
N GLY A 265 -26.87 -6.01 -7.20
CA GLY A 265 -26.28 -7.33 -7.11
C GLY A 265 -25.00 -7.33 -6.26
N PRO A 266 -24.10 -8.33 -6.43
CA PRO A 266 -22.82 -8.34 -5.73
C PRO A 266 -21.94 -7.16 -6.15
N VAL A 267 -21.41 -6.42 -5.16
CA VAL A 267 -20.57 -5.24 -5.40
C VAL A 267 -19.29 -5.32 -4.58
N TYR A 268 -18.23 -4.70 -5.06
CA TYR A 268 -17.02 -4.46 -4.29
C TYR A 268 -16.39 -3.12 -4.62
N GLU A 269 -15.64 -2.60 -3.67
CA GLU A 269 -14.77 -1.45 -3.84
C GLU A 269 -13.36 -1.79 -3.34
N LEU A 270 -12.36 -1.41 -4.12
CA LEU A 270 -10.96 -1.45 -3.73
C LEU A 270 -10.47 -0.01 -3.65
N GLY A 271 -10.49 0.55 -2.46
CA GLY A 271 -10.33 1.98 -2.24
C GLY A 271 -9.44 2.35 -1.06
N ARG A 272 -9.37 3.64 -0.77
CA ARG A 272 -8.64 4.19 0.37
C ARG A 272 -9.57 4.55 1.49
N ASP A 273 -9.19 4.15 2.71
CA ASP A 273 -9.80 4.58 3.95
C ASP A 273 -8.83 5.37 4.80
N PHE A 274 -9.38 6.19 5.69
CA PHE A 274 -8.65 7.19 6.46
C PHE A 274 -9.06 7.13 7.93
N ARG A 275 -8.15 6.67 8.82
CA ARG A 275 -8.38 6.56 10.25
C ARG A 275 -7.37 7.41 11.01
N ASN A 276 -7.84 8.40 11.77
CA ASN A 276 -7.01 9.37 12.47
C ASN A 276 -6.62 8.88 13.87
N GLU A 277 -5.98 7.73 13.89
CA GLU A 277 -5.51 7.04 15.09
C GLU A 277 -3.99 7.03 15.15
N GLY A 278 -3.42 6.18 16.03
CA GLY A 278 -1.97 5.97 16.09
C GLY A 278 -1.42 5.36 14.81
N ALA A 279 -0.15 5.64 14.50
CA ALA A 279 0.56 5.01 13.39
C ALA A 279 1.66 4.10 13.94
N ASP A 280 1.71 2.86 13.48
CA ASP A 280 2.72 1.87 13.85
C ASP A 280 3.15 1.01 12.63
N ALA A 281 3.79 -0.12 12.87
CA ALA A 281 4.28 -1.00 11.80
C ALA A 281 3.16 -1.68 11.00
N THR A 282 1.95 -1.74 11.54
CA THR A 282 0.79 -2.45 10.97
C THR A 282 -0.41 -1.54 10.69
N HIS A 283 -0.38 -0.31 11.20
CA HIS A 283 -1.47 0.66 11.05
C HIS A 283 -0.97 1.95 10.44
N ASN A 284 -1.49 2.29 9.26
CA ASN A 284 -1.30 3.59 8.61
C ASN A 284 -2.57 4.41 8.70
N PRO A 285 -2.49 5.75 8.86
CA PRO A 285 -3.68 6.61 8.86
C PRO A 285 -4.42 6.66 7.52
N GLU A 286 -3.77 6.26 6.45
CA GLU A 286 -4.31 6.06 5.10
C GLU A 286 -3.90 4.68 4.61
N PHE A 287 -4.86 3.82 4.26
CA PHE A 287 -4.61 2.45 3.82
C PHE A 287 -5.58 2.02 2.73
N THR A 288 -5.24 0.94 2.03
CA THR A 288 -6.11 0.36 1.01
C THR A 288 -6.90 -0.80 1.61
N VAL A 289 -8.21 -0.74 1.43
CA VAL A 289 -9.15 -1.80 1.78
C VAL A 289 -9.82 -2.36 0.53
N LEU A 290 -10.17 -3.64 0.56
CA LEU A 290 -11.13 -4.27 -0.31
C LEU A 290 -12.37 -4.56 0.52
N GLU A 291 -13.52 -3.97 0.18
CA GLU A 291 -14.80 -4.35 0.73
C GLU A 291 -15.71 -4.94 -0.34
N ALA A 292 -16.43 -6.00 0.00
CA ALA A 292 -17.29 -6.71 -0.94
C ALA A 292 -18.58 -7.18 -0.25
N TYR A 293 -19.73 -6.95 -0.91
CA TYR A 293 -21.06 -7.28 -0.41
C TYR A 293 -21.80 -8.13 -1.44
N ARG A 294 -22.35 -9.27 -0.98
CA ARG A 294 -23.08 -10.22 -1.82
C ARG A 294 -24.50 -10.43 -1.28
N PRO A 295 -25.56 -9.99 -1.99
CA PRO A 295 -26.92 -10.34 -1.66
C PRO A 295 -27.14 -11.86 -1.65
N TYR A 296 -27.98 -12.31 -0.73
CA TYR A 296 -28.35 -13.73 -0.52
C TYR A 296 -27.17 -14.63 -0.10
N ALA A 297 -26.09 -14.03 0.40
CA ALA A 297 -24.98 -14.72 1.05
C ALA A 297 -24.98 -14.45 2.56
N ASP A 298 -24.23 -15.26 3.28
CA ASP A 298 -23.95 -15.11 4.71
C ASP A 298 -22.43 -15.12 5.00
N TYR A 299 -22.04 -14.96 6.26
CA TYR A 299 -20.64 -14.92 6.67
C TYR A 299 -19.86 -16.21 6.33
N VAL A 300 -20.53 -17.35 6.19
CA VAL A 300 -19.89 -18.62 5.80
C VAL A 300 -19.44 -18.56 4.34
N GLN A 301 -20.31 -18.09 3.45
CA GLN A 301 -20.01 -17.95 2.03
C GLN A 301 -18.95 -16.85 1.79
N MET A 302 -18.97 -15.76 2.59
CA MET A 302 -17.92 -14.74 2.54
C MET A 302 -16.58 -15.28 3.04
N ARG A 303 -16.56 -16.18 4.03
CA ARG A 303 -15.35 -16.90 4.47
C ARG A 303 -14.74 -17.73 3.34
N GLU A 304 -15.56 -18.52 2.65
CA GLU A 304 -15.10 -19.31 1.51
C GLU A 304 -14.58 -18.45 0.37
N LEU A 305 -15.21 -17.29 0.10
CA LEU A 305 -14.73 -16.33 -0.88
C LEU A 305 -13.36 -15.78 -0.48
N THR A 306 -13.20 -15.38 0.79
CA THR A 306 -11.94 -14.83 1.30
C THR A 306 -10.79 -15.83 1.22
N GLU A 307 -11.06 -17.08 1.58
CA GLU A 307 -10.06 -18.15 1.42
C GLU A 307 -9.60 -18.30 -0.05
N ARG A 308 -10.55 -18.25 -1.01
CA ARG A 308 -10.23 -18.28 -2.45
C ARG A 308 -9.44 -17.05 -2.89
N LEU A 309 -9.83 -15.85 -2.46
CA LEU A 309 -9.14 -14.59 -2.78
C LEU A 309 -7.66 -14.64 -2.40
N ILE A 310 -7.36 -15.06 -1.16
CA ILE A 310 -5.98 -15.11 -0.67
C ILE A 310 -5.18 -16.24 -1.33
N LYS A 311 -5.78 -17.41 -1.56
CA LYS A 311 -5.13 -18.52 -2.27
C LYS A 311 -4.78 -18.14 -3.72
N ASP A 312 -5.66 -17.43 -4.42
CA ASP A 312 -5.39 -16.94 -5.77
C ASP A 312 -4.29 -15.87 -5.78
N ALA A 313 -4.30 -14.97 -4.79
CA ALA A 313 -3.23 -13.98 -4.63
C ALA A 313 -1.88 -14.65 -4.36
N ALA A 314 -1.83 -15.66 -3.50
CA ALA A 314 -0.62 -16.45 -3.23
C ALA A 314 -0.13 -17.16 -4.51
N GLN A 315 -1.03 -17.81 -5.26
CA GLN A 315 -0.71 -18.45 -6.53
C GLN A 315 -0.14 -17.45 -7.55
N ALA A 316 -0.73 -16.26 -7.64
CA ALA A 316 -0.29 -15.22 -8.59
C ALA A 316 1.09 -14.64 -8.24
N VAL A 317 1.41 -14.56 -6.96
CA VAL A 317 2.66 -13.96 -6.43
C VAL A 317 3.80 -14.98 -6.39
N PHE A 318 3.53 -16.17 -5.84
CA PHE A 318 4.56 -17.18 -5.53
C PHE A 318 4.57 -18.35 -6.52
N GLY A 319 3.61 -18.43 -7.44
CA GLY A 319 3.46 -19.59 -8.33
C GLY A 319 2.94 -20.85 -7.62
N SER A 320 2.57 -20.74 -6.35
CA SER A 320 2.04 -21.82 -5.51
C SER A 320 1.12 -21.26 -4.45
N VAL A 321 0.21 -22.09 -3.91
CA VAL A 321 -0.65 -21.71 -2.78
C VAL A 321 0.13 -21.86 -1.48
N SER A 322 1.12 -20.99 -1.31
CA SER A 322 2.02 -21.01 -0.14
C SER A 322 2.19 -19.61 0.44
N LEU A 323 2.31 -19.49 1.76
CA LEU A 323 2.50 -18.24 2.47
C LEU A 323 3.75 -18.25 3.36
N PRO A 324 4.43 -17.11 3.53
CA PRO A 324 5.51 -16.96 4.50
C PRO A 324 4.93 -16.82 5.91
N LEU A 325 4.94 -17.90 6.68
CA LEU A 325 4.37 -17.97 8.02
C LEU A 325 5.42 -17.90 9.12
N GLY A 326 5.08 -17.20 10.22
CA GLY A 326 5.92 -17.07 11.41
C GLY A 326 5.24 -16.24 12.48
N ARG A 327 5.76 -16.26 13.71
CA ARG A 327 5.20 -15.47 14.81
C ARG A 327 5.33 -13.98 14.54
N LYS A 328 4.37 -13.16 14.98
CA LYS A 328 4.35 -11.69 14.82
C LYS A 328 5.68 -11.04 15.31
N ALA A 329 6.22 -11.50 16.42
CA ALA A 329 7.46 -10.99 17.00
C ALA A 329 8.76 -11.50 16.32
N SER A 330 8.68 -12.44 15.36
CA SER A 330 9.85 -13.02 14.68
C SER A 330 10.01 -12.45 13.28
N SER A 331 11.24 -12.11 12.91
CA SER A 331 11.60 -11.80 11.52
C SER A 331 11.72 -13.05 10.65
N GLU A 332 11.81 -14.24 11.28
CA GLU A 332 11.88 -15.49 10.53
C GLU A 332 10.50 -15.90 10.02
N ARG A 333 10.41 -16.14 8.73
CA ARG A 333 9.25 -16.68 8.05
C ARG A 333 9.61 -17.96 7.34
N VAL A 334 8.76 -18.97 7.48
CA VAL A 334 8.89 -20.23 6.75
C VAL A 334 7.77 -20.31 5.73
N VAL A 335 8.13 -20.53 4.47
CA VAL A 335 7.11 -20.71 3.42
C VAL A 335 6.44 -22.06 3.63
N ARG A 336 5.11 -22.05 3.79
CA ARG A 336 4.28 -23.23 4.01
C ARG A 336 3.15 -23.31 3.00
N ASP A 337 2.84 -24.52 2.57
CA ASP A 337 1.65 -24.80 1.77
C ASP A 337 0.39 -24.58 2.62
N VAL A 338 -0.52 -23.75 2.10
CA VAL A 338 -1.81 -23.42 2.71
C VAL A 338 -2.98 -23.76 1.79
N SER A 339 -2.77 -24.67 0.84
CA SER A 339 -3.78 -25.14 -0.13
C SER A 339 -4.92 -25.93 0.52
N GLY A 340 -4.63 -26.59 1.66
CA GLY A 340 -5.65 -27.31 2.45
C GLY A 340 -6.74 -26.39 3.02
N PRO A 341 -7.78 -26.96 3.65
CA PRO A 341 -8.81 -26.18 4.33
C PRO A 341 -8.23 -25.47 5.56
N TRP A 342 -8.57 -24.21 5.75
CA TRP A 342 -8.11 -23.43 6.90
C TRP A 342 -8.93 -23.72 8.15
N ARG A 343 -8.29 -23.58 9.31
CA ARG A 343 -8.93 -23.79 10.61
C ARG A 343 -10.08 -22.79 10.80
N VAL A 344 -11.21 -23.27 11.34
CA VAL A 344 -12.34 -22.44 11.75
C VAL A 344 -12.67 -22.81 13.19
N VAL A 345 -12.74 -21.81 14.07
CA VAL A 345 -13.00 -22.01 15.51
C VAL A 345 -13.73 -20.80 16.05
N SER A 346 -14.68 -21.01 16.99
CA SER A 346 -15.35 -19.88 17.64
C SER A 346 -14.39 -19.13 18.57
N VAL A 347 -14.61 -17.83 18.75
CA VAL A 347 -13.82 -17.02 19.70
C VAL A 347 -13.88 -17.60 21.11
N CYS A 348 -15.07 -18.01 21.55
CA CYS A 348 -15.27 -18.62 22.87
C CYS A 348 -14.51 -19.95 23.02
N ASP A 349 -14.52 -20.82 22.00
CA ASP A 349 -13.77 -22.09 22.05
C ASP A 349 -12.27 -21.86 22.06
N ALA A 350 -11.78 -20.95 21.19
CA ALA A 350 -10.36 -20.61 21.12
C ALA A 350 -9.86 -19.99 22.43
N LEU A 351 -10.64 -19.10 23.03
CA LEU A 351 -10.33 -18.51 24.33
C LEU A 351 -10.38 -19.56 25.45
N SER A 352 -11.35 -20.46 25.40
CA SER A 352 -11.42 -21.57 26.36
C SER A 352 -10.22 -22.51 26.28
N GLU A 353 -9.74 -22.79 25.06
CA GLU A 353 -8.51 -23.56 24.81
C GLU A 353 -7.30 -22.85 25.40
N ALA A 354 -7.14 -21.55 25.13
CA ALA A 354 -6.01 -20.75 25.63
C ALA A 354 -5.97 -20.63 27.17
N LEU A 355 -7.13 -20.50 27.79
CA LEU A 355 -7.28 -20.36 29.24
C LEU A 355 -7.30 -21.70 29.99
N GLY A 356 -7.49 -22.84 29.29
CA GLY A 356 -7.68 -24.15 29.88
C GLY A 356 -8.97 -24.29 30.71
N ARG A 357 -9.97 -23.44 30.45
CA ARG A 357 -11.27 -23.40 31.11
C ARG A 357 -12.33 -22.83 30.17
N ARG A 358 -13.58 -23.22 30.38
CA ARG A 358 -14.68 -22.74 29.54
C ARG A 358 -14.96 -21.25 29.73
N VAL A 359 -15.06 -20.55 28.64
CA VAL A 359 -15.54 -19.17 28.51
C VAL A 359 -16.62 -19.15 27.44
N ASP A 360 -17.76 -18.54 27.70
CA ASP A 360 -18.85 -18.38 26.76
C ASP A 360 -19.63 -17.08 27.04
N VAL A 361 -20.68 -16.80 26.27
CA VAL A 361 -21.51 -15.59 26.38
C VAL A 361 -22.25 -15.47 27.71
N GLN A 362 -22.27 -16.51 28.53
CA GLN A 362 -22.91 -16.54 29.85
C GLN A 362 -21.90 -16.41 30.99
N THR A 363 -20.58 -16.31 30.66
CA THR A 363 -19.53 -16.11 31.65
C THR A 363 -19.77 -14.80 32.38
N ASP A 364 -19.78 -14.85 33.69
CA ASP A 364 -20.06 -13.67 34.54
C ASP A 364 -19.06 -12.57 34.35
N PHE A 365 -19.53 -11.33 34.39
CA PHE A 365 -18.68 -10.14 34.19
C PHE A 365 -17.51 -10.07 35.17
N GLU A 366 -17.74 -10.34 36.46
CA GLU A 366 -16.68 -10.33 37.48
C GLU A 366 -15.63 -11.42 37.22
N GLU A 367 -16.07 -12.55 36.67
CA GLU A 367 -15.18 -13.63 36.26
C GLU A 367 -14.30 -13.21 35.06
N LEU A 368 -14.87 -12.55 34.05
CA LEU A 368 -14.12 -11.99 32.92
C LEU A 368 -13.11 -10.95 33.37
N LEU A 369 -13.49 -10.06 34.28
CA LEU A 369 -12.57 -9.08 34.88
C LEU A 369 -11.40 -9.76 35.62
N ALA A 370 -11.70 -10.79 36.40
CA ALA A 370 -10.65 -11.55 37.11
C ALA A 370 -9.69 -12.24 36.13
N LEU A 371 -10.20 -12.79 35.03
CA LEU A 371 -9.37 -13.38 33.96
C LEU A 371 -8.51 -12.34 33.26
N ALA A 372 -9.07 -11.19 32.90
CA ALA A 372 -8.31 -10.09 32.30
C ALA A 372 -7.17 -9.65 33.23
N GLN A 373 -7.46 -9.45 34.51
CA GLN A 373 -6.47 -9.08 35.51
C GLN A 373 -5.37 -10.16 35.68
N GLN A 374 -5.77 -11.44 35.75
CA GLN A 374 -4.84 -12.57 35.87
C GLN A 374 -3.83 -12.64 34.70
N HIS A 375 -4.28 -12.32 33.49
CA HIS A 375 -3.48 -12.37 32.26
C HIS A 375 -2.87 -11.02 31.87
N GLY A 376 -3.05 -9.97 32.67
CA GLY A 376 -2.48 -8.65 32.42
C GLY A 376 -3.14 -7.88 31.27
N VAL A 377 -4.34 -8.28 30.89
CA VAL A 377 -5.12 -7.63 29.84
C VAL A 377 -5.75 -6.35 30.43
N ARG A 378 -5.66 -5.25 29.71
CA ARG A 378 -6.17 -3.96 30.18
C ARG A 378 -7.68 -3.87 29.96
N VAL A 379 -8.41 -3.54 31.00
CA VAL A 379 -9.83 -3.25 30.94
C VAL A 379 -10.03 -1.78 31.27
N HIS A 380 -10.74 -1.06 30.39
CA HIS A 380 -11.10 0.33 30.58
C HIS A 380 -12.46 0.50 31.24
N GLU A 381 -12.67 1.63 31.90
CA GLU A 381 -13.98 1.97 32.50
C GLU A 381 -15.05 2.03 31.41
N GLY A 382 -16.18 1.35 31.62
CA GLY A 382 -17.28 1.31 30.67
C GLY A 382 -17.24 0.13 29.66
N MET A 383 -16.20 -0.70 29.68
CA MET A 383 -16.19 -1.93 28.87
C MET A 383 -17.24 -2.93 29.38
N GLY A 384 -18.04 -3.44 28.46
CA GLY A 384 -18.96 -4.54 28.72
C GLY A 384 -18.30 -5.93 28.61
N PRO A 385 -19.02 -6.99 28.94
CA PRO A 385 -18.47 -8.35 28.90
C PRO A 385 -17.98 -8.78 27.51
N GLY A 386 -18.66 -8.36 26.44
CA GLY A 386 -18.26 -8.64 25.07
C GLY A 386 -16.91 -8.00 24.70
N ALA A 387 -16.70 -6.73 25.10
CA ALA A 387 -15.44 -6.05 24.87
C ALA A 387 -14.27 -6.69 25.64
N ILE A 388 -14.51 -7.17 26.88
CA ILE A 388 -13.47 -7.90 27.64
C ILE A 388 -13.11 -9.22 26.97
N VAL A 389 -14.09 -9.94 26.41
CA VAL A 389 -13.84 -11.17 25.65
C VAL A 389 -12.97 -10.90 24.43
N GLU A 390 -13.22 -9.80 23.68
CA GLU A 390 -12.37 -9.42 22.53
C GLU A 390 -10.95 -9.04 22.95
N GLU A 391 -10.76 -8.29 24.03
CA GLU A 391 -9.43 -7.96 24.52
C GLU A 391 -8.64 -9.21 24.96
N LEU A 392 -9.30 -10.12 25.68
CA LEU A 392 -8.71 -11.40 26.06
C LEU A 392 -8.35 -12.23 24.82
N TYR A 393 -9.21 -12.26 23.80
CA TYR A 393 -8.97 -12.94 22.54
C TYR A 393 -7.76 -12.34 21.81
N GLY A 394 -7.69 -11.02 21.67
CA GLY A 394 -6.58 -10.31 21.01
C GLY A 394 -5.23 -10.69 21.61
N GLU A 395 -5.12 -10.61 22.93
CA GLU A 395 -3.86 -10.87 23.65
C GLU A 395 -3.49 -12.35 23.74
N LEU A 396 -4.46 -13.24 24.00
CA LEU A 396 -4.16 -14.64 24.30
C LEU A 396 -4.26 -15.57 23.10
N VAL A 397 -4.98 -15.19 22.05
CA VAL A 397 -5.27 -16.06 20.90
C VAL A 397 -4.71 -15.44 19.60
N GLU A 398 -5.20 -14.25 19.21
CA GLU A 398 -4.86 -13.62 17.96
C GLU A 398 -3.36 -13.42 17.79
N ALA A 399 -2.72 -12.77 18.77
CA ALA A 399 -1.29 -12.45 18.74
C ALA A 399 -0.38 -13.70 18.60
N HIS A 400 -0.88 -14.87 18.94
CA HIS A 400 -0.16 -16.14 18.90
C HIS A 400 -0.50 -17.02 17.70
N THR A 401 -1.49 -16.65 16.90
CA THR A 401 -1.93 -17.38 15.70
C THR A 401 -0.89 -17.26 14.59
N VAL A 402 -0.42 -18.38 14.06
CA VAL A 402 0.55 -18.40 12.95
C VAL A 402 -0.11 -18.81 11.64
N GLU A 403 -0.81 -19.95 11.65
CA GLU A 403 -1.48 -20.51 10.49
C GLU A 403 -2.79 -19.75 10.17
N PRO A 404 -3.20 -19.66 8.91
CA PRO A 404 -4.48 -19.05 8.56
C PRO A 404 -5.63 -19.67 9.36
N THR A 405 -6.29 -18.86 10.17
CA THR A 405 -7.38 -19.31 11.05
C THR A 405 -8.51 -18.29 11.02
N PHE A 406 -9.72 -18.77 10.76
CA PHE A 406 -10.96 -18.00 10.92
C PHE A 406 -11.48 -18.17 12.34
N TYR A 407 -11.54 -17.07 13.06
CA TYR A 407 -12.21 -17.00 14.37
C TYR A 407 -13.62 -16.50 14.16
N THR A 408 -14.62 -17.25 14.63
CA THR A 408 -16.05 -16.99 14.34
C THR A 408 -16.83 -16.66 15.59
N ASP A 409 -18.03 -16.11 15.39
CA ASP A 409 -19.06 -16.01 16.42
C ASP A 409 -18.64 -15.07 17.57
N PHE A 410 -18.37 -13.81 17.22
CA PHE A 410 -18.00 -12.75 18.14
C PHE A 410 -19.18 -12.28 19.00
N PRO A 411 -18.92 -11.59 20.13
CA PRO A 411 -19.99 -10.96 20.91
C PRO A 411 -20.80 -9.96 20.08
N ALA A 412 -22.12 -10.01 20.21
CA ALA A 412 -23.01 -9.08 19.50
C ALA A 412 -22.86 -7.63 19.97
N GLU A 413 -22.39 -7.42 21.19
CA GLU A 413 -22.13 -6.11 21.82
C GLU A 413 -21.09 -5.30 21.05
N THR A 414 -20.08 -5.97 20.50
CA THR A 414 -18.93 -5.36 19.79
C THR A 414 -19.08 -5.43 18.27
N SER A 415 -20.22 -5.92 17.77
CA SER A 415 -20.48 -6.12 16.34
C SER A 415 -21.78 -5.41 15.91
N PRO A 416 -21.83 -4.05 15.94
CA PRO A 416 -23.07 -3.29 15.78
C PRO A 416 -23.71 -3.39 14.39
N LEU A 417 -22.95 -3.76 13.35
CA LEU A 417 -23.39 -3.87 11.96
C LEU A 417 -23.65 -5.32 11.51
N ALA A 418 -23.31 -6.31 12.37
CA ALA A 418 -23.47 -7.72 12.08
C ALA A 418 -24.85 -8.25 12.56
N ALA A 419 -25.40 -9.21 11.84
CA ALA A 419 -26.61 -9.89 12.23
C ALA A 419 -26.42 -10.71 13.53
N PRO A 420 -27.43 -10.80 14.40
CA PRO A 420 -27.41 -11.73 15.51
C PRO A 420 -27.18 -13.15 15.02
N HIS A 421 -26.42 -13.94 15.79
CA HIS A 421 -26.15 -15.34 15.46
C HIS A 421 -27.45 -16.16 15.47
N ARG A 422 -27.67 -16.91 14.37
CA ARG A 422 -28.95 -17.67 14.13
C ARG A 422 -29.32 -18.68 15.19
N SER A 423 -28.39 -19.14 16.02
CA SER A 423 -28.60 -20.23 16.97
C SER A 423 -28.15 -19.91 18.40
N VAL A 424 -27.27 -18.94 18.61
CA VAL A 424 -26.71 -18.63 19.92
C VAL A 424 -26.96 -17.16 20.26
N PRO A 425 -27.93 -16.88 21.14
CA PRO A 425 -28.18 -15.50 21.60
C PRO A 425 -26.93 -14.87 22.24
N GLY A 426 -26.70 -13.60 22.00
CA GLY A 426 -25.57 -12.86 22.53
C GLY A 426 -24.33 -12.87 21.63
N LEU A 427 -24.29 -13.70 20.57
CA LEU A 427 -23.26 -13.70 19.53
C LEU A 427 -23.78 -13.04 18.25
N ALA A 428 -22.84 -12.64 17.40
CA ALA A 428 -23.05 -12.15 16.04
C ALA A 428 -22.46 -13.12 15.01
N GLU A 429 -23.05 -13.18 13.82
CA GLU A 429 -22.48 -13.88 12.67
C GLU A 429 -21.35 -13.05 12.07
N ARG A 430 -20.20 -13.10 12.71
CA ARG A 430 -18.94 -12.45 12.35
C ARG A 430 -17.82 -13.47 12.37
N TRP A 431 -16.84 -13.27 11.51
CA TRP A 431 -15.51 -13.88 11.63
C TRP A 431 -14.41 -12.87 11.34
N ASP A 432 -13.25 -13.12 11.98
CA ASP A 432 -11.99 -12.47 11.67
C ASP A 432 -11.00 -13.52 11.17
N LEU A 433 -10.26 -13.20 10.09
CA LEU A 433 -9.18 -14.04 9.58
C LEU A 433 -7.85 -13.56 10.13
N VAL A 434 -7.17 -14.43 10.86
CA VAL A 434 -5.86 -14.13 11.44
C VAL A 434 -4.76 -14.97 10.78
N ILE A 435 -3.68 -14.30 10.37
CA ILE A 435 -2.47 -14.92 9.83
C ILE A 435 -1.25 -14.21 10.45
N ASN A 436 -0.28 -14.96 10.95
CA ASN A 436 0.94 -14.40 11.56
C ASN A 436 0.68 -13.46 12.75
N GLY A 437 -0.40 -13.66 13.50
CA GLY A 437 -0.80 -12.82 14.63
C GLY A 437 -1.34 -11.45 14.20
N MET A 438 -1.89 -11.35 13.00
CA MET A 438 -2.50 -10.13 12.47
C MET A 438 -3.85 -10.46 11.85
N GLU A 439 -4.85 -9.67 12.14
CA GLU A 439 -6.11 -9.67 11.41
C GLU A 439 -5.85 -9.25 9.97
N MET A 440 -6.25 -10.10 9.03
CA MET A 440 -6.18 -9.83 7.59
C MET A 440 -7.48 -9.25 7.05
N GLY A 441 -8.58 -9.54 7.71
CA GLY A 441 -9.90 -9.06 7.34
C GLY A 441 -10.99 -9.74 8.15
N CYS A 442 -12.19 -9.19 8.04
CA CYS A 442 -13.39 -9.66 8.72
C CYS A 442 -14.59 -9.75 7.78
N ALA A 443 -15.61 -10.48 8.17
CA ALA A 443 -16.88 -10.49 7.46
C ALA A 443 -18.07 -10.78 8.38
N TYR A 444 -19.22 -10.37 7.89
CA TYR A 444 -20.49 -10.50 8.60
C TYR A 444 -21.56 -11.16 7.72
N SER A 445 -22.55 -11.80 8.37
CA SER A 445 -23.92 -11.71 7.89
C SER A 445 -24.41 -10.32 8.27
N GLU A 446 -24.81 -9.52 7.32
CA GLU A 446 -25.14 -8.12 7.54
C GLU A 446 -26.46 -7.94 8.30
N LEU A 447 -26.49 -7.00 9.23
CA LEU A 447 -27.74 -6.64 9.93
C LEU A 447 -28.66 -5.90 8.95
N ALA A 448 -29.75 -6.56 8.57
CA ALA A 448 -30.75 -6.03 7.63
C ALA A 448 -32.00 -5.46 8.32
N ASP A 449 -32.21 -5.74 9.61
CA ASP A 449 -33.36 -5.21 10.37
C ASP A 449 -33.12 -3.73 10.74
N PRO A 450 -33.88 -2.78 10.14
CA PRO A 450 -33.66 -1.36 10.37
C PRO A 450 -33.96 -0.92 11.80
N LEU A 451 -34.83 -1.61 12.50
CA LEU A 451 -35.19 -1.24 13.88
C LEU A 451 -34.06 -1.60 14.84
N VAL A 452 -33.53 -2.80 14.71
CA VAL A 452 -32.37 -3.23 15.48
C VAL A 452 -31.14 -2.40 15.12
N GLN A 453 -30.94 -2.08 13.82
CA GLN A 453 -29.83 -1.24 13.40
C GLN A 453 -29.91 0.18 13.99
N ARG A 454 -31.11 0.77 14.03
CA ARG A 454 -31.32 2.08 14.65
C ARG A 454 -31.00 2.05 16.15
N GLU A 455 -31.43 1.00 16.86
CA GLU A 455 -31.13 0.82 18.28
C GLU A 455 -29.60 0.80 18.50
N ARG A 456 -28.87 -0.04 17.76
CA ARG A 456 -27.42 -0.17 17.88
C ARG A 456 -26.66 1.12 17.51
N LEU A 457 -27.06 1.81 16.44
CA LEU A 457 -26.44 3.09 16.08
C LEU A 457 -26.73 4.17 17.10
N THR A 458 -27.91 4.14 17.73
CA THR A 458 -28.24 5.07 18.83
C THR A 458 -27.34 4.82 20.04
N GLU A 459 -27.11 3.55 20.41
CA GLU A 459 -26.17 3.19 21.48
C GLU A 459 -24.74 3.67 21.16
N GLN A 460 -24.27 3.49 19.92
CA GLN A 460 -22.98 4.00 19.47
C GLN A 460 -22.92 5.53 19.58
N SER A 461 -23.93 6.23 19.11
CA SER A 461 -24.02 7.70 19.19
C SER A 461 -24.00 8.22 20.62
N LEU A 462 -24.60 7.49 21.57
CA LEU A 462 -24.51 7.82 23.00
C LEU A 462 -23.08 7.65 23.55
N LYS A 463 -22.34 6.64 23.12
CA LYS A 463 -20.91 6.50 23.43
C LYS A 463 -20.11 7.67 22.87
N ALA A 464 -20.35 8.05 21.59
CA ALA A 464 -19.75 9.23 20.98
C ALA A 464 -20.01 10.51 21.76
N ALA A 465 -21.25 10.73 22.21
CA ALA A 465 -21.64 11.87 23.04
C ALA A 465 -20.98 11.87 24.43
N SER A 466 -20.60 10.68 24.91
CA SER A 466 -19.86 10.50 26.19
C SER A 466 -18.37 10.72 26.05
N GLY A 467 -17.86 10.98 24.82
CA GLY A 467 -16.46 11.29 24.57
C GLY A 467 -15.66 10.19 23.84
N ASP A 468 -16.32 9.11 23.43
CA ASP A 468 -15.72 8.12 22.55
C ASP A 468 -15.66 8.65 21.12
N LEU A 469 -14.46 9.00 20.66
CA LEU A 469 -14.21 9.61 19.34
C LEU A 469 -14.22 8.61 18.19
N GLU A 470 -14.30 7.33 18.50
CA GLU A 470 -14.30 6.22 17.53
C GLU A 470 -15.70 5.66 17.28
N ALA A 471 -16.64 5.96 18.19
CA ALA A 471 -18.01 5.50 18.08
C ALA A 471 -18.76 6.18 16.92
N MET A 472 -19.60 5.38 16.24
CA MET A 472 -20.37 5.81 15.07
C MET A 472 -21.50 6.79 15.47
N GLU A 473 -21.79 7.71 14.55
CA GLU A 473 -22.97 8.56 14.61
C GLU A 473 -24.17 7.89 13.92
N VAL A 474 -25.40 8.34 14.24
CA VAL A 474 -26.61 7.86 13.57
C VAL A 474 -26.66 8.43 12.14
N ASP A 475 -26.61 7.56 11.14
CA ASP A 475 -26.81 7.92 9.71
C ASP A 475 -28.26 7.65 9.31
N GLU A 476 -29.08 8.71 9.29
CA GLU A 476 -30.51 8.61 8.95
C GLU A 476 -30.73 8.22 7.49
N ASP A 477 -29.85 8.60 6.57
CA ASP A 477 -29.94 8.22 5.16
C ASP A 477 -29.65 6.72 4.97
N PHE A 478 -28.72 6.17 5.73
CA PHE A 478 -28.47 4.74 5.75
C PHE A 478 -29.65 3.98 6.33
N LEU A 479 -30.20 4.44 7.45
CA LEU A 479 -31.40 3.82 8.05
C LEU A 479 -32.60 3.87 7.11
N TYR A 480 -32.81 4.99 6.42
CA TYR A 480 -33.85 5.10 5.39
C TYR A 480 -33.66 4.07 4.26
N ALA A 481 -32.40 3.84 3.83
CA ALA A 481 -32.12 2.82 2.85
C ALA A 481 -32.47 1.41 3.37
N LEU A 482 -32.11 1.08 4.61
CA LEU A 482 -32.48 -0.21 5.23
C LEU A 482 -34.00 -0.36 5.36
N GLU A 483 -34.72 0.69 5.73
CA GLU A 483 -36.19 0.72 5.80
C GLU A 483 -36.87 0.47 4.43
N THR A 484 -36.14 0.78 3.33
CA THR A 484 -36.59 0.45 1.96
C THR A 484 -36.49 -1.07 1.69
N GLY A 485 -35.66 -1.77 2.43
CA GLY A 485 -35.50 -3.22 2.40
C GLY A 485 -34.15 -3.66 1.82
N MET A 486 -33.25 -4.13 2.68
CA MET A 486 -32.03 -4.78 2.27
C MET A 486 -32.21 -6.29 2.23
N PRO A 487 -31.88 -6.99 1.11
CA PRO A 487 -31.89 -8.45 1.11
C PRO A 487 -30.86 -8.99 2.10
N PRO A 488 -31.04 -10.24 2.61
CA PRO A 488 -29.98 -10.90 3.36
C PRO A 488 -28.65 -10.80 2.60
N THR A 489 -27.60 -10.34 3.26
CA THR A 489 -26.35 -10.00 2.58
C THR A 489 -25.17 -10.45 3.43
N GLY A 490 -24.16 -11.02 2.78
CA GLY A 490 -22.84 -11.22 3.38
C GLY A 490 -21.90 -10.12 2.93
N GLY A 491 -21.19 -9.52 3.89
CA GLY A 491 -20.17 -8.51 3.61
C GLY A 491 -18.82 -8.93 4.13
N LEU A 492 -17.74 -8.47 3.48
CA LEU A 492 -16.37 -8.69 3.90
C LEU A 492 -15.53 -7.43 3.74
N GLY A 493 -14.62 -7.21 4.67
CA GLY A 493 -13.52 -6.24 4.59
C GLY A 493 -12.17 -6.95 4.66
N LEU A 494 -11.25 -6.60 3.75
CA LEU A 494 -9.90 -7.16 3.67
C LEU A 494 -8.87 -6.04 3.52
N GLY A 495 -7.90 -5.97 4.46
CA GLY A 495 -6.75 -5.08 4.33
C GLY A 495 -5.83 -5.52 3.21
N VAL A 496 -5.40 -4.56 2.35
CA VAL A 496 -4.55 -4.87 1.18
C VAL A 496 -3.08 -4.50 1.41
N ASP A 497 -2.79 -3.64 2.38
CA ASP A 497 -1.45 -3.12 2.68
C ASP A 497 -0.54 -4.09 3.43
#